data_5f6b3caaaaf7ddbe1699318757df71d1
#
_entry.id   5f6b3caaaaf7ddbe1699318757df71d1
#
_cell.length_a   1.000
_cell.length_b   1.000
_cell.length_c   1.000
_cell.angle_alpha   90.00
_cell.angle_beta   90.00
_cell.angle_gamma   90.00
#
_symmetry.space_group_name_H-M   'P 1'
#
loop_
_entity.id
_entity.type
_entity.pdbx_description
1 polymer ?
#
loop_
_entity_poly.entity_id
_entity_poly.type
_entity_poly.pdbx_seq_one_letter_code
_entity_poly.pdbx_strand_id
1 'polypeptide(L)'
;MTGVVVFGPVAARPAASVLGAPVAALRGITGTLASQNIRRSPRRTAASASALMVGVAVVALFTVIGASLKASAAQGIDQSLRADLIVNTGGYGGAPSGGGLSPQLAASIARLPGVRLATGLSSGNVLLDGISQQVTAANPAALGQVVNIGITAGTLHPAGTVTLAVAKSAAKANHWRIGSTVAVTYPDGVSGRLRVSAIYTNTDIAGDYLITQQTWAAHSRQVLDDQILVKLRPGASISATRAAVTALAAAYGKPQIQDRPQYVTSVTKGVNTILGLIYVMLVLAIIIALMGITNTLSLAISERTRELGLLRAVGQTRSQARSLIRWESVLTAVFGTAGGVILGTFLGWAVVKASATTALAAFSVPPAQLLILLAAGAAAGVLAGLRPGRRAARLDVMQALAAQ
;
A
#
# COMPACT_ATOMS: atom_id res chain seq x y z
N MET A 1 -6.24 2.61 -22.19
CA MET A 1 -7.28 1.56 -22.30
C MET A 1 -7.33 0.89 -23.67
N THR A 2 -7.23 1.60 -24.76
CA THR A 2 -7.20 1.05 -26.14
C THR A 2 -6.12 -0.04 -26.35
N GLY A 3 -4.92 0.13 -25.78
CA GLY A 3 -3.85 -0.85 -25.92
C GLY A 3 -4.17 -2.25 -25.36
N VAL A 4 -4.89 -2.34 -24.23
CA VAL A 4 -5.28 -3.61 -23.62
C VAL A 4 -6.28 -4.39 -24.47
N VAL A 5 -7.21 -3.68 -25.13
CA VAL A 5 -8.20 -4.27 -26.03
C VAL A 5 -7.54 -4.76 -27.33
N VAL A 6 -6.53 -4.03 -27.83
CA VAL A 6 -5.79 -4.38 -29.05
C VAL A 6 -4.78 -5.51 -28.79
N PHE A 7 -4.08 -5.53 -27.65
CA PHE A 7 -3.12 -6.56 -27.29
C PHE A 7 -3.77 -7.84 -26.74
N GLY A 8 -5.00 -7.72 -26.19
CA GLY A 8 -5.73 -8.85 -25.59
C GLY A 8 -5.82 -10.10 -26.50
N PRO A 9 -6.23 -9.97 -27.77
CA PRO A 9 -6.32 -11.13 -28.68
C PRO A 9 -4.98 -11.77 -29.02
N VAL A 10 -3.88 -10.98 -29.03
CA VAL A 10 -2.51 -11.48 -29.31
C VAL A 10 -2.00 -12.28 -28.11
N ALA A 11 -2.21 -11.76 -26.90
CA ALA A 11 -1.83 -12.42 -25.64
C ALA A 11 -2.73 -13.64 -25.31
N ALA A 12 -3.98 -13.64 -25.77
CA ALA A 12 -4.93 -14.73 -25.47
C ALA A 12 -4.49 -16.09 -26.03
N ARG A 13 -3.84 -16.14 -27.19
CA ARG A 13 -3.36 -17.40 -27.79
C ARG A 13 -2.27 -18.09 -26.98
N PRO A 14 -1.12 -17.43 -26.65
CA PRO A 14 -0.10 -18.08 -25.82
C PRO A 14 -0.58 -18.33 -24.40
N ALA A 15 -1.37 -17.43 -23.81
CA ALA A 15 -1.94 -17.62 -22.48
C ALA A 15 -2.89 -18.83 -22.42
N ALA A 16 -3.74 -19.03 -23.43
CA ALA A 16 -4.60 -20.19 -23.52
C ALA A 16 -3.82 -21.52 -23.64
N SER A 17 -2.60 -21.50 -24.20
CA SER A 17 -1.74 -22.69 -24.23
C SER A 17 -1.13 -23.01 -22.87
N VAL A 18 -0.67 -22.00 -22.15
CA VAL A 18 -0.03 -22.16 -20.84
C VAL A 18 -1.06 -22.48 -19.75
N LEU A 19 -2.16 -21.72 -19.69
CA LEU A 19 -3.21 -21.89 -18.69
C LEU A 19 -4.11 -23.09 -18.98
N GLY A 20 -4.26 -23.48 -20.24
CA GLY A 20 -5.05 -24.63 -20.66
C GLY A 20 -4.36 -25.98 -20.47
N ALA A 21 -3.03 -26.04 -20.48
CA ALA A 21 -2.27 -27.28 -20.32
C ALA A 21 -2.56 -28.02 -19.00
N PRO A 22 -2.53 -27.38 -17.81
CA PRO A 22 -2.86 -28.08 -16.57
C PRO A 22 -4.32 -28.54 -16.50
N VAL A 23 -5.26 -27.78 -17.10
CA VAL A 23 -6.67 -28.13 -17.14
C VAL A 23 -6.91 -29.34 -18.05
N ALA A 24 -6.22 -29.39 -19.20
CA ALA A 24 -6.26 -30.53 -20.09
C ALA A 24 -5.70 -31.81 -19.43
N ALA A 25 -4.60 -31.70 -18.70
CA ALA A 25 -3.99 -32.80 -17.97
C ALA A 25 -4.87 -33.34 -16.83
N LEU A 26 -5.56 -32.47 -16.09
CA LEU A 26 -6.39 -32.84 -14.93
C LEU A 26 -7.80 -33.34 -15.32
N ARG A 27 -8.37 -32.91 -16.45
CA ARG A 27 -9.77 -33.14 -16.83
C ARG A 27 -9.96 -33.81 -18.19
N GLY A 28 -8.88 -34.28 -18.83
CA GLY A 28 -8.93 -35.04 -20.08
C GLY A 28 -9.63 -34.30 -21.22
N ILE A 29 -10.51 -34.95 -21.94
CA ILE A 29 -11.17 -34.46 -23.15
C ILE A 29 -11.94 -33.15 -22.92
N THR A 30 -12.63 -32.99 -21.77
CA THR A 30 -13.41 -31.79 -21.49
C THR A 30 -12.51 -30.55 -21.27
N GLY A 31 -11.34 -30.72 -20.66
CA GLY A 31 -10.34 -29.66 -20.48
C GLY A 31 -9.67 -29.26 -21.81
N THR A 32 -9.36 -30.25 -22.65
CA THR A 32 -8.79 -30.01 -23.97
C THR A 32 -9.75 -29.26 -24.88
N LEU A 33 -11.03 -29.64 -24.90
CA LEU A 33 -12.07 -28.94 -25.68
C LEU A 33 -12.27 -27.50 -25.19
N ALA A 34 -12.29 -27.29 -23.87
CA ALA A 34 -12.40 -25.90 -23.31
C ALA A 34 -11.24 -25.03 -23.75
N SER A 35 -10.00 -25.53 -23.68
CA SER A 35 -8.80 -24.82 -24.14
C SER A 35 -8.84 -24.52 -25.66
N GLN A 36 -9.26 -25.47 -26.47
CA GLN A 36 -9.40 -25.29 -27.93
C GLN A 36 -10.48 -24.24 -28.29
N ASN A 37 -11.58 -24.20 -27.58
CA ASN A 37 -12.63 -23.19 -27.80
C ASN A 37 -12.13 -21.78 -27.59
N ILE A 38 -11.33 -21.57 -26.54
CA ILE A 38 -10.71 -20.24 -26.27
C ILE A 38 -9.75 -19.86 -27.39
N ARG A 39 -8.96 -20.81 -27.90
CA ARG A 39 -8.04 -20.57 -29.03
C ARG A 39 -8.75 -20.23 -30.34
N ARG A 40 -9.94 -20.79 -30.56
CA ARG A 40 -10.74 -20.54 -31.77
C ARG A 40 -11.41 -19.15 -31.76
N SER A 41 -11.74 -18.60 -30.58
CA SER A 41 -12.42 -17.30 -30.46
C SER A 41 -11.68 -16.30 -29.56
N PRO A 42 -10.43 -15.92 -29.87
CA PRO A 42 -9.59 -15.10 -29.01
C PRO A 42 -10.14 -13.70 -28.77
N ARG A 43 -10.78 -13.07 -29.77
CA ARG A 43 -11.38 -11.73 -29.63
C ARG A 43 -12.52 -11.72 -28.59
N ARG A 44 -13.39 -12.72 -28.62
CA ARG A 44 -14.52 -12.84 -27.69
C ARG A 44 -14.02 -13.10 -26.27
N THR A 45 -13.06 -14.00 -26.11
CA THR A 45 -12.43 -14.28 -24.82
C THR A 45 -11.75 -13.05 -24.25
N ALA A 46 -11.01 -12.30 -25.08
CA ALA A 46 -10.37 -11.07 -24.66
C ALA A 46 -11.38 -10.00 -24.24
N ALA A 47 -12.47 -9.81 -25.00
CA ALA A 47 -13.52 -8.85 -24.66
C ALA A 47 -14.22 -9.21 -23.33
N SER A 48 -14.52 -10.49 -23.11
CA SER A 48 -15.12 -10.95 -21.84
C SER A 48 -14.16 -10.83 -20.66
N ALA A 49 -12.88 -11.06 -20.87
CA ALA A 49 -11.85 -10.98 -19.83
C ALA A 49 -11.38 -9.55 -19.54
N SER A 50 -11.55 -8.60 -20.50
CA SER A 50 -11.00 -7.25 -20.38
C SER A 50 -11.55 -6.46 -19.18
N ALA A 51 -12.84 -6.57 -18.89
CA ALA A 51 -13.45 -5.91 -17.74
C ALA A 51 -12.82 -6.41 -16.41
N LEU A 52 -12.67 -7.73 -16.28
CA LEU A 52 -12.02 -8.33 -15.12
C LEU A 52 -10.53 -7.98 -15.06
N MET A 53 -9.85 -7.97 -16.21
CA MET A 53 -8.43 -7.62 -16.31
C MET A 53 -8.17 -6.19 -15.86
N VAL A 54 -8.99 -5.22 -16.28
CA VAL A 54 -8.86 -3.81 -15.87
C VAL A 54 -9.13 -3.65 -14.37
N GLY A 55 -10.23 -4.24 -13.86
CA GLY A 55 -10.55 -4.17 -12.44
C GLY A 55 -9.46 -4.76 -11.56
N VAL A 56 -8.95 -5.94 -11.91
CA VAL A 56 -7.85 -6.59 -11.19
C VAL A 56 -6.54 -5.83 -11.35
N ALA A 57 -6.26 -5.23 -12.52
CA ALA A 57 -5.04 -4.43 -12.72
C ALA A 57 -5.01 -3.20 -11.80
N VAL A 58 -6.12 -2.50 -11.64
CA VAL A 58 -6.23 -1.36 -10.72
C VAL A 58 -5.98 -1.82 -9.28
N VAL A 59 -6.60 -2.92 -8.86
CA VAL A 59 -6.42 -3.43 -7.49
C VAL A 59 -5.00 -3.92 -7.26
N ALA A 60 -4.40 -4.66 -8.21
CA ALA A 60 -3.01 -5.11 -8.11
C ALA A 60 -2.03 -3.93 -8.07
N LEU A 61 -2.26 -2.88 -8.88
CA LEU A 61 -1.50 -1.64 -8.86
C LEU A 61 -1.47 -1.02 -7.44
N PHE A 62 -2.65 -0.79 -6.85
CA PHE A 62 -2.72 -0.18 -5.52
C PHE A 62 -2.22 -1.13 -4.41
N THR A 63 -2.38 -2.43 -4.57
CA THR A 63 -1.83 -3.43 -3.65
C THR A 63 -0.30 -3.38 -3.63
N VAL A 64 0.33 -3.28 -4.81
CA VAL A 64 1.80 -3.13 -4.93
C VAL A 64 2.27 -1.78 -4.40
N ILE A 65 1.58 -0.68 -4.71
CA ILE A 65 1.91 0.65 -4.16
C ILE A 65 1.79 0.64 -2.64
N GLY A 66 0.69 0.09 -2.08
CA GLY A 66 0.49 0.02 -0.65
C GLY A 66 1.52 -0.86 0.06
N ALA A 67 1.93 -2.00 -0.53
CA ALA A 67 3.00 -2.83 -0.01
C ALA A 67 4.35 -2.10 -0.06
N SER A 68 4.63 -1.36 -1.13
CA SER A 68 5.85 -0.56 -1.28
C SER A 68 5.91 0.59 -0.29
N LEU A 69 4.80 1.30 -0.05
CA LEU A 69 4.70 2.33 1.00
C LEU A 69 4.99 1.77 2.38
N LYS A 70 4.41 0.60 2.71
CA LYS A 70 4.68 -0.06 4.00
C LYS A 70 6.13 -0.50 4.13
N ALA A 71 6.70 -1.07 3.08
CA ALA A 71 8.11 -1.49 3.07
C ALA A 71 9.04 -0.28 3.22
N SER A 72 8.75 0.83 2.51
CA SER A 72 9.52 2.07 2.62
C SER A 72 9.42 2.68 4.03
N ALA A 73 8.22 2.76 4.60
CA ALA A 73 8.03 3.27 5.97
C ALA A 73 8.74 2.39 7.01
N ALA A 74 8.65 1.07 6.90
CA ALA A 74 9.35 0.15 7.78
C ALA A 74 10.86 0.32 7.67
N GLN A 75 11.40 0.35 6.45
CA GLN A 75 12.83 0.54 6.21
C GLN A 75 13.32 1.90 6.70
N GLY A 76 12.58 2.97 6.44
CA GLY A 76 12.91 4.32 6.90
C GLY A 76 12.93 4.40 8.43
N ILE A 77 11.93 3.86 9.10
CA ILE A 77 11.87 3.81 10.57
C ILE A 77 13.01 2.97 11.13
N ASP A 78 13.30 1.79 10.56
CA ASP A 78 14.37 0.91 11.03
C ASP A 78 15.75 1.54 10.88
N GLN A 79 15.98 2.33 9.82
CA GLN A 79 17.24 3.03 9.60
C GLN A 79 17.38 4.29 10.44
N SER A 80 16.28 4.99 10.69
CA SER A 80 16.27 6.29 11.38
C SER A 80 16.07 6.14 12.88
N LEU A 81 15.20 5.24 13.36
CA LEU A 81 14.80 5.16 14.74
C LEU A 81 15.76 4.29 15.57
N ARG A 82 16.41 4.92 16.55
CA ARG A 82 17.25 4.23 17.56
C ARG A 82 16.57 4.11 18.91
N ALA A 83 15.42 4.75 19.10
CA ALA A 83 14.60 4.62 20.30
C ALA A 83 14.02 3.20 20.41
N ASP A 84 13.75 2.76 21.62
CA ASP A 84 13.20 1.42 21.92
C ASP A 84 11.70 1.47 22.17
N LEU A 85 11.18 2.59 22.74
CA LEU A 85 9.77 2.86 22.92
C LEU A 85 9.42 4.26 22.39
N ILE A 86 8.22 4.38 21.85
CA ILE A 86 7.64 5.61 21.35
C ILE A 86 6.32 5.84 22.10
N VAL A 87 6.15 7.03 22.67
CA VAL A 87 4.92 7.48 23.32
C VAL A 87 4.29 8.54 22.44
N ASN A 88 3.06 8.34 22.00
CA ASN A 88 2.30 9.29 21.17
C ASN A 88 0.84 9.34 21.58
N THR A 89 0.11 10.36 21.13
CA THR A 89 -1.31 10.54 21.47
C THR A 89 -2.24 9.67 20.64
N GLY A 90 -1.69 8.85 19.74
CA GLY A 90 -2.47 8.02 18.82
C GLY A 90 -3.21 8.88 17.80
N GLY A 91 -2.78 8.87 16.57
CA GLY A 91 -3.41 9.59 15.48
C GLY A 91 -3.35 8.77 14.20
N TYR A 92 -4.08 9.20 13.19
CA TYR A 92 -4.04 8.58 11.89
C TYR A 92 -2.70 8.92 11.20
N GLY A 93 -1.93 7.90 10.84
CA GLY A 93 -0.65 8.11 10.13
C GLY A 93 0.47 8.73 10.98
N GLY A 94 0.41 8.60 12.31
CA GLY A 94 1.43 9.17 13.21
C GLY A 94 1.21 10.65 13.56
N ALA A 95 0.20 11.31 12.98
CA ALA A 95 -0.20 12.65 13.37
C ALA A 95 -0.95 12.64 14.72
N PRO A 96 -0.70 13.61 15.63
CA PRO A 96 -1.40 13.66 16.91
C PRO A 96 -2.89 13.87 16.71
N SER A 97 -3.70 13.04 17.36
CA SER A 97 -5.16 13.23 17.41
C SER A 97 -5.53 14.13 18.59
N GLY A 98 -5.58 15.45 18.34
CA GLY A 98 -6.30 16.38 19.19
C GLY A 98 -5.70 16.69 20.56
N GLY A 99 -4.39 16.86 20.65
CA GLY A 99 -3.69 17.33 21.85
C GLY A 99 -2.31 16.69 21.95
N GLY A 100 -1.28 17.48 22.18
CA GLY A 100 0.09 17.00 22.36
C GLY A 100 0.31 16.42 23.75
N LEU A 101 1.47 15.87 23.98
CA LEU A 101 1.95 15.36 25.25
C LEU A 101 2.62 16.50 26.05
N SER A 102 2.39 16.53 27.35
CA SER A 102 3.11 17.49 28.19
C SER A 102 4.64 17.17 28.20
N PRO A 103 5.51 18.16 28.02
CA PRO A 103 6.96 17.98 28.14
C PRO A 103 7.39 17.43 29.50
N GLN A 104 6.56 17.66 30.55
CA GLN A 104 6.77 17.09 31.88
C GLN A 104 6.70 15.56 31.87
N LEU A 105 5.92 14.96 30.95
CA LEU A 105 5.87 13.51 30.80
C LEU A 105 7.22 12.97 30.31
N ALA A 106 7.86 13.62 29.33
CA ALA A 106 9.17 13.23 28.85
C ALA A 106 10.22 13.29 29.98
N ALA A 107 10.20 14.38 30.78
CA ALA A 107 11.08 14.54 31.93
C ALA A 107 10.83 13.46 33.02
N SER A 108 9.57 13.08 33.25
CA SER A 108 9.21 12.07 34.23
C SER A 108 9.61 10.65 33.76
N ILE A 109 9.43 10.35 32.48
CA ILE A 109 9.88 9.09 31.87
C ILE A 109 11.40 8.97 31.95
N ALA A 110 12.15 10.06 31.73
CA ALA A 110 13.62 10.05 31.79
C ALA A 110 14.17 9.64 33.18
N ARG A 111 13.37 9.80 34.25
CA ARG A 111 13.72 9.43 35.62
C ARG A 111 13.49 7.94 35.97
N LEU A 112 12.78 7.20 35.11
CA LEU A 112 12.49 5.79 35.36
C LEU A 112 13.77 4.93 35.32
N PRO A 113 13.90 3.91 36.19
CA PRO A 113 15.16 3.13 36.36
C PRO A 113 15.66 2.47 35.08
N GLY A 114 14.76 1.99 34.23
CA GLY A 114 15.10 1.31 32.96
C GLY A 114 15.42 2.25 31.81
N VAL A 115 15.23 3.57 31.97
CA VAL A 115 15.36 4.56 30.90
C VAL A 115 16.76 5.18 30.92
N ARG A 116 17.41 5.22 29.76
CA ARG A 116 18.67 5.96 29.54
C ARG A 116 18.42 7.40 29.16
N LEU A 117 17.43 7.61 28.27
CA LEU A 117 17.08 8.92 27.72
C LEU A 117 15.62 8.91 27.30
N ALA A 118 14.91 10.01 27.57
CA ALA A 118 13.61 10.32 26.95
C ALA A 118 13.65 11.75 26.44
N THR A 119 13.16 11.97 25.23
CA THR A 119 13.11 13.31 24.61
C THR A 119 11.81 13.47 23.83
N GLY A 120 11.15 14.61 24.02
CA GLY A 120 10.00 15.02 23.26
C GLY A 120 10.40 15.56 21.89
N LEU A 121 9.55 15.34 20.91
CA LEU A 121 9.55 16.00 19.61
C LEU A 121 8.23 16.76 19.48
N SER A 122 8.33 18.05 19.20
CA SER A 122 7.19 18.92 18.92
C SER A 122 7.18 19.25 17.43
N SER A 123 6.02 19.55 16.87
CA SER A 123 5.94 20.08 15.51
C SER A 123 5.03 21.31 15.45
N GLY A 124 5.22 22.10 14.43
CA GLY A 124 4.36 23.24 14.16
C GLY A 124 4.67 23.87 12.82
N ASN A 125 3.83 24.82 12.42
CA ASN A 125 4.00 25.53 11.16
C ASN A 125 4.67 26.88 11.39
N VAL A 126 5.63 27.17 10.55
CA VAL A 126 6.28 28.49 10.44
C VAL A 126 6.29 28.93 8.98
N LEU A 127 6.48 30.22 8.73
CA LEU A 127 6.77 30.68 7.38
C LEU A 127 8.29 30.69 7.19
N LEU A 128 8.81 29.93 6.24
CA LEU A 128 10.20 29.98 5.80
C LEU A 128 10.23 30.67 4.45
N ASP A 129 10.95 31.80 4.36
CA ASP A 129 10.95 32.66 3.17
C ASP A 129 9.53 32.95 2.63
N GLY A 130 8.56 33.17 3.57
CA GLY A 130 7.17 33.48 3.27
C GLY A 130 6.28 32.26 2.91
N ILE A 131 6.82 31.06 2.87
CA ILE A 131 6.08 29.82 2.55
C ILE A 131 5.82 29.05 3.85
N SER A 132 4.55 28.64 4.08
CA SER A 132 4.18 27.82 5.24
C SER A 132 4.83 26.44 5.14
N GLN A 133 5.64 26.11 6.15
CA GLN A 133 6.36 24.86 6.26
C GLN A 133 6.17 24.28 7.66
N GLN A 134 5.99 22.96 7.72
CA GLN A 134 5.99 22.23 8.97
C GLN A 134 7.44 22.03 9.43
N VAL A 135 7.74 22.45 10.66
CA VAL A 135 9.04 22.23 11.29
C VAL A 135 8.90 21.26 12.45
N THR A 136 9.90 20.45 12.67
CA THR A 136 10.05 19.62 13.87
C THR A 136 10.98 20.35 14.83
N ALA A 137 10.61 20.40 16.09
CA ALA A 137 11.42 20.96 17.15
C ALA A 137 11.91 19.85 18.08
N ALA A 138 13.20 19.81 18.34
CA ALA A 138 13.83 18.81 19.17
C ALA A 138 15.04 19.35 19.91
N ASN A 139 15.42 18.66 20.99
CA ASN A 139 16.75 18.87 21.60
C ASN A 139 17.80 18.17 20.72
N PRO A 140 18.73 18.92 20.08
CA PRO A 140 19.68 18.32 19.14
C PRO A 140 20.57 17.23 19.76
N ALA A 141 21.02 17.42 21.03
CA ALA A 141 21.88 16.49 21.71
C ALA A 141 21.20 15.17 22.05
N ALA A 142 19.93 15.23 22.43
CA ALA A 142 19.11 14.07 22.72
C ALA A 142 18.67 13.36 21.42
N LEU A 143 18.30 14.14 20.40
CA LEU A 143 17.84 13.61 19.12
C LEU A 143 18.86 12.68 18.47
N GLY A 144 20.12 13.07 18.40
CA GLY A 144 21.18 12.25 17.79
C GLY A 144 21.38 10.86 18.47
N GLN A 145 20.91 10.69 19.72
CA GLN A 145 21.00 9.42 20.43
C GLN A 145 19.80 8.48 20.14
N VAL A 146 18.64 9.07 19.81
CA VAL A 146 17.37 8.33 19.58
C VAL A 146 16.97 8.25 18.12
N VAL A 147 17.51 9.14 17.29
CA VAL A 147 17.25 9.18 15.84
C VAL A 147 18.55 9.31 15.07
N ASN A 148 18.70 8.51 14.02
CA ASN A 148 19.76 8.67 13.03
C ASN A 148 19.22 9.47 11.85
N ILE A 149 19.43 10.77 11.83
CA ILE A 149 18.95 11.65 10.75
C ILE A 149 19.85 11.62 9.51
N GLY A 150 21.00 10.96 9.53
CA GLY A 150 21.90 10.85 8.38
C GLY A 150 22.48 12.20 7.94
N ILE A 151 23.23 12.87 8.83
CA ILE A 151 23.88 14.16 8.53
C ILE A 151 24.88 13.97 7.38
N THR A 152 24.70 14.71 6.30
CA THR A 152 25.59 14.72 5.13
C THR A 152 26.54 15.91 5.11
N ALA A 153 26.16 17.03 5.74
CA ALA A 153 26.99 18.22 5.86
C ALA A 153 26.61 19.01 7.11
N GLY A 154 27.59 19.67 7.73
CA GLY A 154 27.39 20.50 8.91
C GLY A 154 27.22 19.74 10.21
N THR A 155 26.61 20.38 11.22
CA THR A 155 26.38 19.81 12.55
C THR A 155 25.06 20.31 13.14
N LEU A 156 24.42 19.46 13.98
CA LEU A 156 23.22 19.84 14.73
C LEU A 156 23.52 20.77 15.94
N HIS A 157 24.78 20.88 16.33
CA HIS A 157 25.21 21.58 17.55
C HIS A 157 26.15 22.74 17.25
N PRO A 158 25.77 23.72 16.44
CA PRO A 158 26.57 24.92 16.36
C PRO A 158 26.37 25.74 17.63
N ALA A 159 27.46 26.16 18.25
CA ALA A 159 27.40 26.98 19.46
C ALA A 159 26.70 28.32 19.19
N GLY A 160 25.71 28.64 20.00
CA GLY A 160 25.22 30.02 20.20
C GLY A 160 24.31 30.62 19.14
N THR A 161 23.69 29.85 18.25
CA THR A 161 22.84 30.43 17.19
C THR A 161 21.50 29.72 17.03
N VAL A 162 20.48 30.51 16.67
CA VAL A 162 19.19 30.00 16.24
C VAL A 162 19.37 29.30 14.87
N THR A 163 19.27 27.99 14.87
CA THR A 163 19.69 27.15 13.75
C THR A 163 18.56 26.38 13.12
N LEU A 164 18.71 26.13 11.83
CA LEU A 164 17.85 25.29 11.02
C LEU A 164 18.67 24.13 10.46
N ALA A 165 18.27 22.90 10.73
CA ALA A 165 18.75 21.78 9.96
C ALA A 165 17.69 21.43 8.90
N VAL A 166 18.14 21.09 7.69
CA VAL A 166 17.26 20.90 6.54
C VAL A 166 17.50 19.56 5.87
N ALA A 167 16.44 18.94 5.37
CA ALA A 167 16.54 17.77 4.52
C ALA A 167 17.30 18.09 3.23
N LYS A 168 18.04 17.14 2.70
CA LYS A 168 18.80 17.29 1.44
C LYS A 168 17.89 17.65 0.26
N SER A 169 16.67 17.11 0.21
CA SER A 169 15.62 17.44 -0.76
C SER A 169 15.22 18.91 -0.68
N ALA A 170 14.91 19.40 0.53
CA ALA A 170 14.50 20.75 0.79
C ALA A 170 15.65 21.76 0.54
N ALA A 171 16.88 21.41 0.95
CA ALA A 171 18.07 22.21 0.66
C ALA A 171 18.30 22.39 -0.85
N LYS A 172 18.11 21.29 -1.62
CA LYS A 172 18.24 21.34 -3.09
C LYS A 172 17.13 22.17 -3.73
N ALA A 173 15.88 22.01 -3.30
CA ALA A 173 14.73 22.73 -3.86
C ALA A 173 14.82 24.23 -3.63
N ASN A 174 15.31 24.67 -2.47
CA ASN A 174 15.44 26.07 -2.10
C ASN A 174 16.85 26.66 -2.35
N HIS A 175 17.75 25.89 -2.96
CA HIS A 175 19.16 26.29 -3.20
C HIS A 175 19.92 26.69 -1.93
N TRP A 176 19.56 26.14 -0.76
CA TRP A 176 20.23 26.42 0.51
C TRP A 176 21.48 25.56 0.69
N ARG A 177 22.48 26.17 1.33
CA ARG A 177 23.75 25.53 1.70
C ARG A 177 24.03 25.77 3.19
N ILE A 178 24.99 25.05 3.74
CA ILE A 178 25.48 25.33 5.10
C ILE A 178 25.89 26.80 5.19
N GLY A 179 25.36 27.47 6.22
CA GLY A 179 25.57 28.92 6.43
C GLY A 179 24.54 29.83 5.77
N SER A 180 23.68 29.32 4.87
CA SER A 180 22.57 30.11 4.30
C SER A 180 21.69 30.67 5.41
N THR A 181 21.19 31.88 5.23
CA THR A 181 20.26 32.54 6.16
C THR A 181 18.86 32.49 5.55
N VAL A 182 17.90 31.98 6.30
CA VAL A 182 16.50 31.79 5.92
C VAL A 182 15.64 32.70 6.79
N ALA A 183 14.77 33.50 6.19
CA ALA A 183 13.79 34.28 6.94
C ALA A 183 12.74 33.35 7.56
N VAL A 184 12.42 33.58 8.82
CA VAL A 184 11.37 32.81 9.51
C VAL A 184 10.36 33.76 10.14
N THR A 185 9.06 33.41 10.03
CA THR A 185 7.99 34.01 10.82
C THR A 185 7.32 32.95 11.65
N TYR A 186 7.34 33.12 12.96
CA TYR A 186 6.79 32.16 13.92
C TYR A 186 5.28 32.34 14.11
N PRO A 187 4.58 31.38 14.78
CA PRO A 187 3.13 31.46 15.01
C PRO A 187 2.67 32.68 15.85
N ASP A 188 3.56 33.24 16.65
CA ASP A 188 3.33 34.49 17.44
C ASP A 188 3.45 35.78 16.61
N GLY A 189 3.78 35.66 15.31
CA GLY A 189 3.98 36.76 14.39
C GLY A 189 5.40 37.37 14.44
N VAL A 190 6.26 36.89 15.33
CA VAL A 190 7.65 37.35 15.42
C VAL A 190 8.44 36.85 14.23
N SER A 191 9.13 37.73 13.56
CA SER A 191 10.02 37.41 12.44
C SER A 191 11.48 37.39 12.88
N GLY A 192 12.24 36.46 12.31
CA GLY A 192 13.65 36.29 12.61
C GLY A 192 14.43 35.71 11.43
N ARG A 193 15.64 35.29 11.70
CA ARG A 193 16.52 34.63 10.72
C ARG A 193 17.10 33.37 11.32
N LEU A 194 16.98 32.25 10.60
CA LEU A 194 17.59 30.97 10.91
C LEU A 194 18.81 30.73 10.03
N ARG A 195 19.89 30.23 10.60
CA ARG A 195 21.09 29.84 9.84
C ARG A 195 21.05 28.32 9.60
N VAL A 196 21.20 27.89 8.35
CA VAL A 196 21.34 26.49 8.01
C VAL A 196 22.61 25.90 8.59
N SER A 197 22.50 25.00 9.55
CA SER A 197 23.61 24.42 10.29
C SER A 197 23.93 22.97 9.90
N ALA A 198 22.95 22.24 9.43
CA ALA A 198 23.09 20.85 9.00
C ALA A 198 22.21 20.54 7.80
N ILE A 199 22.69 19.61 6.95
CA ILE A 199 21.91 18.98 5.88
C ILE A 199 21.88 17.49 6.16
N TYR A 200 20.69 16.87 6.12
CA TYR A 200 20.48 15.47 6.45
C TYR A 200 19.59 14.74 5.43
N THR A 201 19.55 13.42 5.50
CA THR A 201 18.83 12.57 4.53
C THR A 201 17.60 11.88 5.06
N ASN A 202 17.56 11.49 6.34
CA ASN A 202 16.50 10.68 6.90
C ASN A 202 15.41 11.58 7.51
N THR A 203 14.29 11.69 6.80
CA THR A 203 13.20 12.62 7.13
C THR A 203 12.02 11.97 7.86
N ASP A 204 11.99 10.63 7.96
CA ASP A 204 10.82 9.87 8.46
C ASP A 204 10.35 10.29 9.86
N ILE A 205 11.26 10.77 10.71
CA ILE A 205 10.96 11.20 12.09
C ILE A 205 11.22 12.71 12.26
N ALA A 206 12.30 13.22 11.64
CA ALA A 206 12.71 14.60 11.79
C ALA A 206 11.96 15.57 10.86
N GLY A 207 11.24 15.07 9.85
CA GLY A 207 10.64 15.90 8.81
C GLY A 207 11.68 16.54 7.90
N ASP A 208 11.26 17.54 7.11
CA ASP A 208 12.14 18.24 6.17
C ASP A 208 12.90 19.40 6.82
N TYR A 209 12.40 19.94 7.93
CA TYR A 209 12.96 21.09 8.63
C TYR A 209 13.01 20.83 10.12
N LEU A 210 14.18 20.98 10.72
CA LEU A 210 14.40 20.75 12.15
C LEU A 210 14.97 22.03 12.79
N ILE A 211 14.32 22.48 13.86
CA ILE A 211 14.75 23.60 14.72
C ILE A 211 15.01 23.10 16.13
N THR A 212 15.64 23.95 16.94
CA THR A 212 15.86 23.59 18.35
C THR A 212 14.58 23.72 19.16
N GLN A 213 14.38 22.84 20.15
CA GLN A 213 13.26 22.93 21.10
C GLN A 213 13.23 24.30 21.81
N GLN A 214 14.39 24.87 22.11
CA GLN A 214 14.49 26.16 22.76
C GLN A 214 13.96 27.30 21.86
N THR A 215 14.30 27.27 20.56
CA THR A 215 13.77 28.25 19.59
C THR A 215 12.25 28.13 19.47
N TRP A 216 11.73 26.90 19.38
CA TRP A 216 10.30 26.66 19.29
C TRP A 216 9.54 27.16 20.54
N ALA A 217 10.05 26.82 21.74
CA ALA A 217 9.43 27.17 23.00
C ALA A 217 9.35 28.69 23.24
N ALA A 218 10.30 29.47 22.69
CA ALA A 218 10.29 30.93 22.79
C ALA A 218 9.15 31.58 21.98
N HIS A 219 8.64 30.90 20.94
CA HIS A 219 7.65 31.45 20.00
C HIS A 219 6.34 30.66 19.94
N SER A 220 6.17 29.66 20.83
CA SER A 220 4.96 28.86 20.93
C SER A 220 4.21 29.17 22.21
N ARG A 221 2.92 29.48 22.11
CA ARG A 221 2.06 29.73 23.31
C ARG A 221 1.92 28.50 24.18
N GLN A 222 1.93 27.33 23.59
CA GLN A 222 1.85 26.05 24.30
C GLN A 222 2.82 25.06 23.66
N VAL A 223 3.83 24.68 24.42
CA VAL A 223 4.80 23.67 24.00
C VAL A 223 4.23 22.30 24.36
N LEU A 224 3.81 21.56 23.34
CA LEU A 224 3.38 20.18 23.49
C LEU A 224 4.25 19.31 22.59
N ASP A 225 4.56 18.13 23.07
CA ASP A 225 5.27 17.12 22.29
C ASP A 225 4.26 16.28 21.49
N ASP A 226 4.53 16.03 20.23
CA ASP A 226 3.71 15.13 19.40
C ASP A 226 4.03 13.67 19.73
N GLN A 227 5.30 13.43 20.05
CA GLN A 227 5.79 12.12 20.45
C GLN A 227 7.00 12.25 21.40
N ILE A 228 7.14 11.24 22.29
CA ILE A 228 8.30 11.11 23.15
C ILE A 228 9.05 9.85 22.73
N LEU A 229 10.32 10.01 22.41
CA LEU A 229 11.23 8.91 22.06
C LEU A 229 11.99 8.49 23.29
N VAL A 230 11.95 7.20 23.60
CA VAL A 230 12.56 6.63 24.82
C VAL A 230 13.63 5.62 24.44
N LYS A 231 14.84 5.83 24.94
CA LYS A 231 15.97 4.91 24.82
C LYS A 231 16.16 4.20 26.14
N LEU A 232 16.20 2.89 26.12
CA LEU A 232 16.42 2.08 27.31
C LEU A 232 17.91 1.95 27.64
N ARG A 233 18.20 1.64 28.90
CA ARG A 233 19.55 1.25 29.33
C ARG A 233 19.87 -0.15 28.79
N PRO A 234 21.13 -0.44 28.48
CA PRO A 234 21.54 -1.80 28.12
C PRO A 234 21.10 -2.82 29.18
N GLY A 235 20.45 -3.90 28.76
CA GLY A 235 19.94 -4.95 29.65
C GLY A 235 18.59 -4.66 30.33
N ALA A 236 18.00 -3.48 30.14
CA ALA A 236 16.67 -3.19 30.68
C ALA A 236 15.57 -3.98 29.92
N SER A 237 14.61 -4.52 30.68
CA SER A 237 13.46 -5.21 30.10
C SER A 237 12.51 -4.22 29.43
N ILE A 238 12.24 -4.41 28.13
CA ILE A 238 11.30 -3.59 27.35
C ILE A 238 9.90 -3.69 27.97
N SER A 239 9.45 -4.89 28.34
CA SER A 239 8.11 -5.11 28.90
C SER A 239 7.92 -4.45 30.26
N ALA A 240 8.89 -4.58 31.16
CA ALA A 240 8.84 -3.94 32.46
C ALA A 240 8.89 -2.40 32.37
N THR A 241 9.78 -1.87 31.51
CA THR A 241 9.87 -0.42 31.31
C THR A 241 8.60 0.13 30.63
N ARG A 242 8.03 -0.59 29.65
CA ARG A 242 6.74 -0.22 29.05
C ARG A 242 5.64 -0.16 30.11
N ALA A 243 5.52 -1.16 31.00
CA ALA A 243 4.53 -1.15 32.07
C ALA A 243 4.70 0.07 33.00
N ALA A 244 5.94 0.40 33.37
CA ALA A 244 6.24 1.58 34.18
C ALA A 244 5.88 2.89 33.47
N VAL A 245 6.23 3.02 32.18
CA VAL A 245 5.85 4.18 31.36
C VAL A 245 4.34 4.28 31.22
N THR A 246 3.64 3.15 31.04
CA THR A 246 2.17 3.12 30.92
C THR A 246 1.50 3.59 32.22
N ALA A 247 1.98 3.12 33.36
CA ALA A 247 1.46 3.54 34.67
C ALA A 247 1.68 5.03 34.90
N LEU A 248 2.86 5.55 34.57
CA LEU A 248 3.16 6.98 34.69
C LEU A 248 2.32 7.83 33.73
N ALA A 249 2.17 7.39 32.49
CA ALA A 249 1.44 8.09 31.44
C ALA A 249 -0.09 8.10 31.65
N ALA A 250 -0.62 7.28 32.55
CA ALA A 250 -2.05 7.24 32.87
C ALA A 250 -2.58 8.59 33.37
N ALA A 251 -1.75 9.37 34.05
CA ALA A 251 -2.09 10.72 34.51
C ALA A 251 -2.06 11.80 33.40
N TYR A 252 -1.53 11.45 32.21
CA TYR A 252 -1.32 12.36 31.10
C TYR A 252 -2.20 12.03 29.87
N GLY A 253 -3.44 11.57 30.11
CA GLY A 253 -4.39 11.28 29.03
C GLY A 253 -4.24 9.92 28.37
N LYS A 254 -3.50 8.97 28.98
CA LYS A 254 -3.31 7.59 28.50
C LYS A 254 -2.79 7.49 27.06
N PRO A 255 -1.67 8.12 26.75
CA PRO A 255 -1.09 8.04 25.42
C PRO A 255 -0.75 6.59 25.05
N GLN A 256 -0.57 6.32 23.77
CA GLN A 256 -0.14 5.03 23.27
C GLN A 256 1.36 4.86 23.47
N ILE A 257 1.76 3.75 24.09
CA ILE A 257 3.16 3.37 24.24
C ILE A 257 3.44 2.18 23.32
N GLN A 258 4.25 2.41 22.31
CA GLN A 258 4.51 1.48 21.23
C GLN A 258 6.00 1.10 21.19
N ASP A 259 6.29 -0.15 20.88
CA ASP A 259 7.61 -0.53 20.43
C ASP A 259 7.76 -0.23 18.93
N ARG A 260 8.95 -0.42 18.38
CA ARG A 260 9.25 -0.13 16.99
C ARG A 260 8.34 -0.86 16.00
N PRO A 261 8.06 -2.19 16.09
CA PRO A 261 7.13 -2.88 15.21
C PRO A 261 5.69 -2.36 15.30
N GLN A 262 5.22 -2.03 16.50
CA GLN A 262 3.90 -1.47 16.71
C GLN A 262 3.79 -0.07 16.12
N TYR A 263 4.85 0.75 16.24
CA TYR A 263 4.90 2.07 15.64
C TYR A 263 4.83 2.00 14.11
N VAL A 264 5.61 1.12 13.46
CA VAL A 264 5.52 0.86 12.01
C VAL A 264 4.08 0.48 11.62
N THR A 265 3.46 -0.41 12.40
CA THR A 265 2.07 -0.83 12.15
C THR A 265 1.09 0.34 12.28
N SER A 266 1.26 1.23 13.25
CA SER A 266 0.39 2.39 13.46
C SER A 266 0.52 3.41 12.35
N VAL A 267 1.74 3.74 11.93
CA VAL A 267 2.01 4.67 10.81
C VAL A 267 1.43 4.14 9.49
N THR A 268 1.51 2.82 9.27
CA THR A 268 0.98 2.20 8.04
C THR A 268 -0.50 1.83 8.10
N LYS A 269 -1.19 2.09 9.22
CA LYS A 269 -2.62 1.78 9.39
C LYS A 269 -3.50 2.47 8.34
N GLY A 270 -3.19 3.72 7.98
CA GLY A 270 -3.87 4.47 6.93
C GLY A 270 -3.85 3.76 5.58
N VAL A 271 -2.70 3.19 5.22
CA VAL A 271 -2.55 2.42 3.99
C VAL A 271 -3.49 1.21 3.98
N ASN A 272 -3.63 0.51 5.12
CA ASN A 272 -4.55 -0.62 5.24
C ASN A 272 -6.01 -0.23 5.02
N THR A 273 -6.43 0.93 5.53
CA THR A 273 -7.80 1.43 5.35
C THR A 273 -8.08 1.74 3.88
N ILE A 274 -7.16 2.42 3.20
CA ILE A 274 -7.28 2.70 1.75
C ILE A 274 -7.32 1.39 0.95
N LEU A 275 -6.44 0.43 1.25
CA LEU A 275 -6.45 -0.89 0.61
C LEU A 275 -7.78 -1.61 0.86
N GLY A 276 -8.36 -1.48 2.06
CA GLY A 276 -9.69 -2.03 2.37
C GLY A 276 -10.78 -1.50 1.43
N LEU A 277 -10.82 -0.19 1.19
CA LEU A 277 -11.75 0.42 0.22
C LEU A 277 -11.52 -0.12 -1.20
N ILE A 278 -10.27 -0.26 -1.61
CA ILE A 278 -9.91 -0.78 -2.94
C ILE A 278 -10.36 -2.24 -3.09
N TYR A 279 -10.25 -3.06 -2.04
CA TYR A 279 -10.77 -4.43 -2.07
C TYR A 279 -12.31 -4.49 -2.17
N VAL A 280 -13.03 -3.54 -1.59
CA VAL A 280 -14.48 -3.42 -1.80
C VAL A 280 -14.79 -3.09 -3.26
N MET A 281 -14.04 -2.16 -3.88
CA MET A 281 -14.17 -1.88 -5.31
C MET A 281 -13.83 -3.11 -6.18
N LEU A 282 -12.88 -3.95 -5.76
CA LEU A 282 -12.59 -5.21 -6.44
C LEU A 282 -13.81 -6.13 -6.44
N VAL A 283 -14.49 -6.26 -5.31
CA VAL A 283 -15.70 -7.12 -5.23
C VAL A 283 -16.75 -6.63 -6.24
N LEU A 284 -16.97 -5.32 -6.34
CA LEU A 284 -17.87 -4.75 -7.34
C LEU A 284 -17.41 -5.04 -8.78
N ALA A 285 -16.12 -4.88 -9.06
CA ALA A 285 -15.54 -5.20 -10.37
C ALA A 285 -15.71 -6.68 -10.73
N ILE A 286 -15.53 -7.59 -9.76
CA ILE A 286 -15.78 -9.03 -9.95
C ILE A 286 -17.25 -9.29 -10.26
N ILE A 287 -18.19 -8.66 -9.57
CA ILE A 287 -19.63 -8.80 -9.83
C ILE A 287 -19.97 -8.37 -11.27
N ILE A 288 -19.46 -7.21 -11.71
CA ILE A 288 -19.67 -6.73 -13.07
C ILE A 288 -19.08 -7.70 -14.10
N ALA A 289 -17.86 -8.18 -13.85
CA ALA A 289 -17.20 -9.16 -14.71
C ALA A 289 -17.96 -10.49 -14.77
N LEU A 290 -18.51 -10.98 -13.64
CA LEU A 290 -19.37 -12.17 -13.57
C LEU A 290 -20.59 -12.01 -14.48
N MET A 291 -21.24 -10.86 -14.45
CA MET A 291 -22.39 -10.57 -15.32
C MET A 291 -21.98 -10.56 -16.80
N GLY A 292 -20.84 -9.93 -17.11
CA GLY A 292 -20.30 -9.88 -18.48
C GLY A 292 -19.95 -11.27 -19.01
N ILE A 293 -19.22 -12.08 -18.24
CA ILE A 293 -18.83 -13.44 -18.61
C ILE A 293 -20.09 -14.32 -18.79
N THR A 294 -21.04 -14.24 -17.85
CA THR A 294 -22.29 -15.01 -17.92
C THR A 294 -23.09 -14.65 -19.17
N ASN A 295 -23.19 -13.38 -19.51
CA ASN A 295 -23.93 -12.92 -20.70
C ASN A 295 -23.26 -13.40 -21.99
N THR A 296 -21.94 -13.20 -22.13
CA THR A 296 -21.19 -13.65 -23.32
C THR A 296 -21.20 -15.17 -23.48
N LEU A 297 -21.11 -15.96 -22.38
CA LEU A 297 -21.23 -17.41 -22.46
C LEU A 297 -22.65 -17.84 -22.81
N SER A 298 -23.68 -17.16 -22.31
CA SER A 298 -25.07 -17.47 -22.65
C SER A 298 -25.33 -17.24 -24.15
N LEU A 299 -24.81 -16.14 -24.71
CA LEU A 299 -24.89 -15.85 -26.14
C LEU A 299 -24.12 -16.88 -26.96
N ALA A 300 -22.91 -17.23 -26.54
CA ALA A 300 -22.09 -18.25 -27.18
C ALA A 300 -22.77 -19.61 -27.23
N ILE A 301 -23.53 -19.99 -26.19
CA ILE A 301 -24.29 -21.23 -26.16
C ILE A 301 -25.45 -21.18 -27.17
N SER A 302 -26.16 -20.06 -27.29
CA SER A 302 -27.23 -19.90 -28.26
C SER A 302 -26.72 -19.95 -29.72
N GLU A 303 -25.57 -19.35 -30.01
CA GLU A 303 -24.92 -19.39 -31.32
C GLU A 303 -24.42 -20.80 -31.72
N ARG A 304 -24.04 -21.64 -30.71
CA ARG A 304 -23.48 -22.98 -30.90
C ARG A 304 -24.45 -24.10 -30.52
N THR A 305 -25.76 -23.83 -30.50
CA THR A 305 -26.76 -24.80 -30.08
C THR A 305 -26.69 -26.08 -30.92
N ARG A 306 -26.49 -25.96 -32.23
CA ARG A 306 -26.36 -27.06 -33.16
C ARG A 306 -25.08 -27.90 -32.90
N GLU A 307 -23.93 -27.26 -32.68
CA GLU A 307 -22.67 -27.96 -32.34
C GLU A 307 -22.81 -28.76 -31.04
N LEU A 308 -23.41 -28.16 -30.01
CA LEU A 308 -23.66 -28.80 -28.72
C LEU A 308 -24.69 -29.93 -28.84
N GLY A 309 -25.70 -29.77 -29.71
CA GLY A 309 -26.66 -30.82 -30.05
C GLY A 309 -26.01 -32.03 -30.71
N LEU A 310 -25.15 -31.80 -31.72
CA LEU A 310 -24.34 -32.85 -32.37
C LEU A 310 -23.45 -33.60 -31.38
N LEU A 311 -22.71 -32.88 -30.52
CA LEU A 311 -21.86 -33.51 -29.51
C LEU A 311 -22.68 -34.39 -28.57
N ARG A 312 -23.89 -33.99 -28.20
CA ARG A 312 -24.81 -34.81 -27.39
C ARG A 312 -25.37 -36.00 -28.14
N ALA A 313 -25.67 -35.86 -29.41
CA ALA A 313 -26.12 -36.98 -30.27
C ALA A 313 -25.03 -38.06 -30.42
N VAL A 314 -23.76 -37.67 -30.43
CA VAL A 314 -22.58 -38.57 -30.49
C VAL A 314 -22.20 -39.11 -29.09
N GLY A 315 -22.96 -38.78 -28.01
CA GLY A 315 -22.80 -39.42 -26.70
C GLY A 315 -22.24 -38.54 -25.60
N GLN A 316 -22.09 -37.21 -25.78
CA GLN A 316 -21.69 -36.29 -24.70
C GLN A 316 -22.76 -36.28 -23.58
N THR A 317 -22.34 -36.53 -22.33
CA THR A 317 -23.24 -36.50 -21.18
C THR A 317 -23.56 -35.07 -20.74
N ARG A 318 -24.69 -34.90 -20.04
CA ARG A 318 -25.07 -33.60 -19.43
C ARG A 318 -24.01 -33.08 -18.44
N SER A 319 -23.30 -33.95 -17.77
CA SER A 319 -22.22 -33.64 -16.84
C SER A 319 -21.00 -33.06 -17.58
N GLN A 320 -20.62 -33.69 -18.69
CA GLN A 320 -19.51 -33.23 -19.55
C GLN A 320 -19.81 -31.86 -20.19
N ALA A 321 -21.05 -31.66 -20.67
CA ALA A 321 -21.47 -30.37 -21.20
C ALA A 321 -21.35 -29.22 -20.14
N ARG A 322 -21.83 -29.48 -18.91
CA ARG A 322 -21.66 -28.54 -17.78
C ARG A 322 -20.21 -28.29 -17.45
N SER A 323 -19.39 -29.33 -17.42
CA SER A 323 -17.96 -29.23 -17.13
C SER A 323 -17.24 -28.39 -18.19
N LEU A 324 -17.52 -28.59 -19.47
CA LEU A 324 -16.96 -27.84 -20.59
C LEU A 324 -17.18 -26.34 -20.41
N ILE A 325 -18.43 -25.92 -20.21
CA ILE A 325 -18.78 -24.50 -20.05
C ILE A 325 -18.15 -23.88 -18.78
N ARG A 326 -18.12 -24.63 -17.67
CA ARG A 326 -17.46 -24.17 -16.44
C ARG A 326 -15.97 -23.93 -16.65
N TRP A 327 -15.27 -24.85 -17.31
CA TRP A 327 -13.84 -24.67 -17.56
C TRP A 327 -13.54 -23.56 -18.57
N GLU A 328 -14.39 -23.35 -19.57
CA GLU A 328 -14.30 -22.20 -20.47
C GLU A 328 -14.43 -20.89 -19.69
N SER A 329 -15.38 -20.81 -18.75
CA SER A 329 -15.56 -19.65 -17.87
C SER A 329 -14.36 -19.43 -16.93
N VAL A 330 -13.88 -20.50 -16.29
CA VAL A 330 -12.71 -20.43 -15.39
C VAL A 330 -11.45 -19.97 -16.12
N LEU A 331 -11.18 -20.55 -17.29
CA LEU A 331 -10.01 -20.17 -18.09
C LEU A 331 -10.10 -18.72 -18.55
N THR A 332 -11.29 -18.23 -18.94
CA THR A 332 -11.50 -16.81 -19.31
C THR A 332 -11.26 -15.90 -18.11
N ALA A 333 -11.77 -16.25 -16.93
CA ALA A 333 -11.59 -15.45 -15.72
C ALA A 333 -10.13 -15.48 -15.23
N VAL A 334 -9.46 -16.62 -15.24
CA VAL A 334 -8.04 -16.75 -14.87
C VAL A 334 -7.16 -15.97 -15.84
N PHE A 335 -7.48 -16.00 -17.15
CA PHE A 335 -6.76 -15.19 -18.13
C PHE A 335 -6.90 -13.69 -17.84
N GLY A 336 -8.13 -13.21 -17.60
CA GLY A 336 -8.36 -11.80 -17.23
C GLY A 336 -7.66 -11.41 -15.93
N THR A 337 -7.73 -12.28 -14.90
CA THR A 337 -7.11 -12.01 -13.60
C THR A 337 -5.59 -12.04 -13.67
N ALA A 338 -5.00 -13.05 -14.34
CA ALA A 338 -3.55 -13.13 -14.49
C ALA A 338 -3.00 -11.95 -15.30
N GLY A 339 -3.66 -11.59 -16.41
CA GLY A 339 -3.33 -10.40 -17.19
C GLY A 339 -3.44 -9.12 -16.36
N GLY A 340 -4.48 -9.00 -15.54
CA GLY A 340 -4.68 -7.89 -14.62
C GLY A 340 -3.57 -7.79 -13.56
N VAL A 341 -3.20 -8.91 -12.94
CA VAL A 341 -2.12 -8.97 -11.94
C VAL A 341 -0.78 -8.57 -12.58
N ILE A 342 -0.45 -9.09 -13.76
CA ILE A 342 0.80 -8.76 -14.47
C ILE A 342 0.82 -7.25 -14.80
N LEU A 343 -0.24 -6.73 -15.42
CA LEU A 343 -0.35 -5.34 -15.80
C LEU A 343 -0.31 -4.41 -14.57
N GLY A 344 -1.08 -4.73 -13.53
CA GLY A 344 -1.13 -3.94 -12.30
C GLY A 344 0.21 -3.93 -11.55
N THR A 345 0.90 -5.08 -11.48
CA THR A 345 2.23 -5.16 -10.88
C THR A 345 3.26 -4.35 -11.68
N PHE A 346 3.21 -4.43 -13.01
CA PHE A 346 4.09 -3.64 -13.89
C PHE A 346 3.84 -2.13 -13.72
N LEU A 347 2.57 -1.69 -13.73
CA LEU A 347 2.23 -0.29 -13.50
C LEU A 347 2.63 0.17 -12.09
N GLY A 348 2.43 -0.67 -11.07
CA GLY A 348 2.88 -0.40 -9.71
C GLY A 348 4.39 -0.22 -9.62
N TRP A 349 5.14 -1.09 -10.28
CA TRP A 349 6.59 -0.94 -10.40
C TRP A 349 6.99 0.38 -11.08
N ALA A 350 6.34 0.71 -12.19
CA ALA A 350 6.61 1.93 -12.94
C ALA A 350 6.33 3.19 -12.11
N VAL A 351 5.19 3.22 -11.36
CA VAL A 351 4.84 4.34 -10.47
C VAL A 351 5.87 4.47 -9.34
N VAL A 352 6.23 3.37 -8.67
CA VAL A 352 7.23 3.39 -7.59
C VAL A 352 8.58 3.89 -8.11
N LYS A 353 9.00 3.45 -9.29
CA LYS A 353 10.26 3.91 -9.92
C LYS A 353 10.22 5.37 -10.37
N ALA A 354 9.09 5.83 -10.91
CA ALA A 354 8.91 7.22 -11.33
C ALA A 354 8.81 8.18 -10.14
N SER A 355 8.25 7.71 -9.03
CA SER A 355 8.09 8.47 -7.79
C SER A 355 9.31 8.41 -6.88
N ALA A 356 10.51 8.13 -7.36
CA ALA A 356 11.75 7.88 -6.58
C ALA A 356 12.09 8.98 -5.55
N THR A 357 11.06 9.45 -4.83
CA THR A 357 11.10 10.31 -3.66
C THR A 357 11.28 9.45 -2.41
N THR A 358 11.66 10.06 -1.30
CA THR A 358 11.85 9.41 0.01
C THR A 358 10.67 8.53 0.46
N ALA A 359 9.43 8.86 0.05
CA ALA A 359 8.23 8.14 0.46
C ALA A 359 8.04 6.77 -0.22
N LEU A 360 8.67 6.52 -1.39
CA LEU A 360 8.54 5.27 -2.17
C LEU A 360 9.92 4.71 -2.55
N ALA A 361 10.84 4.63 -1.58
CA ALA A 361 12.20 4.14 -1.81
C ALA A 361 12.29 2.63 -2.04
N ALA A 362 11.43 1.84 -1.39
CA ALA A 362 11.45 0.39 -1.44
C ALA A 362 10.32 -0.16 -2.34
N PHE A 363 10.69 -0.92 -3.37
CA PHE A 363 9.72 -1.69 -4.16
C PHE A 363 9.43 -3.03 -3.47
N SER A 364 8.16 -3.32 -3.22
CA SER A 364 7.73 -4.58 -2.60
C SER A 364 6.53 -5.17 -3.34
N VAL A 365 6.66 -6.44 -3.71
CA VAL A 365 5.57 -7.23 -4.31
C VAL A 365 4.99 -8.13 -3.23
N PRO A 366 3.70 -8.03 -2.89
CA PRO A 366 3.07 -8.89 -1.89
C PRO A 366 2.51 -10.17 -2.55
N PRO A 367 3.25 -11.30 -2.61
CA PRO A 367 2.84 -12.49 -3.36
C PRO A 367 1.56 -13.13 -2.82
N ALA A 368 1.37 -13.14 -1.50
CA ALA A 368 0.19 -13.73 -0.89
C ALA A 368 -1.10 -13.00 -1.33
N GLN A 369 -1.09 -11.66 -1.37
CA GLN A 369 -2.25 -10.88 -1.79
C GLN A 369 -2.54 -11.05 -3.28
N LEU A 370 -1.51 -11.10 -4.12
CA LEU A 370 -1.66 -11.36 -5.56
C LEU A 370 -2.20 -12.78 -5.84
N LEU A 371 -1.79 -13.78 -5.07
CA LEU A 371 -2.35 -15.13 -5.14
C LEU A 371 -3.83 -15.17 -4.71
N ILE A 372 -4.20 -14.40 -3.69
CA ILE A 372 -5.61 -14.25 -3.28
C ILE A 372 -6.44 -13.64 -4.42
N LEU A 373 -5.91 -12.63 -5.12
CA LEU A 373 -6.57 -12.04 -6.29
C LEU A 373 -6.78 -13.09 -7.41
N LEU A 374 -5.77 -13.90 -7.71
CA LEU A 374 -5.87 -14.99 -8.68
C LEU A 374 -6.92 -16.03 -8.27
N ALA A 375 -6.93 -16.44 -7.00
CA ALA A 375 -7.91 -17.38 -6.47
C ALA A 375 -9.34 -16.81 -6.53
N ALA A 376 -9.52 -15.54 -6.18
CA ALA A 376 -10.81 -14.85 -6.27
C ALA A 376 -11.31 -14.78 -7.73
N GLY A 377 -10.43 -14.49 -8.69
CA GLY A 377 -10.77 -14.52 -10.12
C GLY A 377 -11.16 -15.91 -10.61
N ALA A 378 -10.45 -16.96 -10.19
CA ALA A 378 -10.80 -18.35 -10.54
C ALA A 378 -12.16 -18.74 -9.95
N ALA A 379 -12.43 -18.40 -8.68
CA ALA A 379 -13.72 -18.63 -8.03
C ALA A 379 -14.85 -17.88 -8.76
N ALA A 380 -14.60 -16.62 -9.16
CA ALA A 380 -15.52 -15.85 -9.99
C ALA A 380 -15.83 -16.56 -11.31
N GLY A 381 -14.82 -17.13 -11.97
CA GLY A 381 -15.01 -17.92 -13.20
C GLY A 381 -15.91 -19.14 -12.99
N VAL A 382 -15.74 -19.87 -11.88
CA VAL A 382 -16.63 -20.99 -11.53
C VAL A 382 -18.07 -20.52 -11.39
N LEU A 383 -18.29 -19.42 -10.64
CA LEU A 383 -19.64 -18.87 -10.40
C LEU A 383 -20.30 -18.39 -11.70
N ALA A 384 -19.54 -17.69 -12.57
CA ALA A 384 -20.02 -17.22 -13.87
C ALA A 384 -20.50 -18.35 -14.77
N GLY A 385 -19.81 -19.51 -14.73
CA GLY A 385 -20.14 -20.70 -15.53
C GLY A 385 -21.32 -21.53 -15.03
N LEU A 386 -21.86 -21.29 -13.81
CA LEU A 386 -22.90 -22.14 -13.22
C LEU A 386 -24.22 -22.09 -13.99
N ARG A 387 -24.74 -20.84 -14.25
CA ARG A 387 -26.02 -20.67 -14.97
C ARG A 387 -25.93 -21.07 -16.43
N PRO A 388 -24.95 -20.60 -17.23
CA PRO A 388 -24.80 -21.03 -18.62
C PRO A 388 -24.57 -22.55 -18.76
N GLY A 389 -23.76 -23.14 -17.89
CA GLY A 389 -23.52 -24.59 -17.89
C GLY A 389 -24.78 -25.42 -17.62
N ARG A 390 -25.68 -24.94 -16.75
CA ARG A 390 -26.99 -25.61 -16.54
C ARG A 390 -27.90 -25.50 -17.76
N ARG A 391 -27.88 -24.32 -18.44
CA ARG A 391 -28.65 -24.12 -19.69
C ARG A 391 -28.15 -25.03 -20.80
N ALA A 392 -26.85 -25.09 -21.04
CA ALA A 392 -26.26 -26.00 -22.05
C ALA A 392 -26.60 -27.49 -21.82
N ALA A 393 -26.64 -27.93 -20.55
CA ALA A 393 -26.98 -29.31 -20.22
C ALA A 393 -28.47 -29.68 -20.41
N ARG A 394 -29.34 -28.67 -20.50
CA ARG A 394 -30.80 -28.84 -20.68
C ARG A 394 -31.28 -28.70 -22.13
N LEU A 395 -30.37 -28.40 -23.08
CA LEU A 395 -30.72 -28.31 -24.49
C LEU A 395 -31.38 -29.59 -24.97
N ASP A 396 -32.50 -29.46 -25.68
CA ASP A 396 -33.15 -30.59 -26.36
C ASP A 396 -32.40 -30.88 -27.67
N VAL A 397 -31.95 -32.15 -27.80
CA VAL A 397 -31.15 -32.59 -28.96
C VAL A 397 -31.98 -32.53 -30.25
N MET A 398 -33.29 -32.86 -30.19
CA MET A 398 -34.16 -32.84 -31.36
C MET A 398 -34.41 -31.39 -31.84
N GLN A 399 -34.69 -30.47 -30.91
CA GLN A 399 -34.86 -29.05 -31.24
C GLN A 399 -33.57 -28.42 -31.73
N ALA A 400 -32.40 -28.79 -31.15
CA ALA A 400 -31.09 -28.26 -31.55
C ALA A 400 -30.69 -28.70 -32.97
N LEU A 401 -31.12 -29.87 -33.43
CA LEU A 401 -30.88 -30.34 -34.80
C LEU A 401 -31.90 -29.77 -35.81
N ALA A 402 -33.12 -29.46 -35.36
CA ALA A 402 -34.19 -28.90 -36.19
C ALA A 402 -34.10 -27.39 -36.38
N ALA A 403 -33.29 -26.67 -35.60
CA ALA A 403 -33.06 -25.23 -35.74
C ALA A 403 -32.27 -24.95 -37.03
N GLN A 404 -32.94 -24.36 -38.01
CA GLN A 404 -32.36 -23.83 -39.25
C GLN A 404 -31.66 -22.52 -39.03
#